data_a57b21fa19312cfb342271c879256a51
#
_entry.id   a57b21fa19312cfb342271c879256a51
#
_cell.length_a   1.000
_cell.length_b   1.000
_cell.length_c   1.000
_cell.angle_alpha   90.00
_cell.angle_beta   90.00
_cell.angle_gamma   90.00
#
_symmetry.space_group_name_H-M   'P 1'
#
loop_
_entity.id
_entity.type
_entity.pdbx_description
1 polymer ?
#
loop_
_entity_poly.entity_id
_entity_poly.type
_entity_poly.pdbx_seq_one_letter_code
_entity_poly.pdbx_strand_id
1 'polypeptide(L)'
;MNALRYVLLVLLFSSTTAIAAPASESSIKQLLAVTQTRKLLDGMRSQFDLLMTNAAQQALNGRTPTPRQQQAMTNMKNRMVALMQGELAWEKLEPMYLRLYSESFTEEEVAGMLSFYQTPAGQAIIYKMPMLTQKTMLEIQKMSSGLAPQMQKIQQDFVVEMMAASK
;
A
#
# COMPACT_ATOMS: atom_id res chain seq x y z
N MET A 1 36.98 70.53 9.18
CA MET A 1 35.58 70.51 8.83
C MET A 1 35.40 69.39 7.77
N ASN A 2 35.29 68.11 8.20
CA ASN A 2 35.22 66.95 7.30
C ASN A 2 33.94 66.22 7.60
N ALA A 3 33.00 66.39 6.67
CA ALA A 3 31.74 65.63 6.71
C ALA A 3 31.97 64.23 6.18
N LEU A 4 31.95 63.26 7.08
CA LEU A 4 32.10 61.85 6.78
C LEU A 4 30.79 61.30 6.23
N ARG A 5 30.77 60.99 4.93
CA ARG A 5 29.65 60.35 4.22
C ARG A 5 29.58 58.90 4.59
N TYR A 6 28.66 58.50 5.45
CA TYR A 6 28.29 57.11 5.65
C TYR A 6 27.41 56.65 4.47
N VAL A 7 27.99 55.88 3.56
CA VAL A 7 27.26 55.14 2.54
C VAL A 7 26.77 53.87 3.23
N LEU A 8 25.50 53.83 3.59
CA LEU A 8 24.79 52.65 4.10
C LEU A 8 24.49 51.72 2.93
N LEU A 9 25.30 50.68 2.73
CA LEU A 9 25.09 49.65 1.73
C LEU A 9 24.01 48.68 2.26
N VAL A 10 22.76 48.92 1.93
CA VAL A 10 21.66 48.00 2.23
C VAL A 10 21.75 46.84 1.24
N LEU A 11 22.35 45.73 1.66
CA LEU A 11 22.31 44.45 0.97
C LEU A 11 20.88 43.91 1.10
N LEU A 12 20.05 44.15 0.09
CA LEU A 12 18.78 43.45 -0.09
C LEU A 12 19.09 41.98 -0.39
N PHE A 13 19.06 41.13 0.64
CA PHE A 13 18.97 39.69 0.49
C PHE A 13 17.59 39.40 -0.11
N SER A 14 17.50 39.40 -1.42
CA SER A 14 16.36 38.86 -2.15
C SER A 14 16.38 37.33 -1.92
N SER A 15 15.69 36.86 -0.88
CA SER A 15 15.42 35.45 -0.69
C SER A 15 14.48 35.01 -1.82
N THR A 16 15.06 34.60 -2.94
CA THR A 16 14.31 33.84 -3.94
C THR A 16 13.85 32.56 -3.27
N THR A 17 12.59 32.45 -2.92
CA THR A 17 11.96 31.18 -2.61
C THR A 17 12.11 30.35 -3.87
N ALA A 18 13.13 29.49 -3.91
CA ALA A 18 13.26 28.49 -4.95
C ALA A 18 12.04 27.58 -4.80
N ILE A 19 11.04 27.75 -5.64
CA ILE A 19 9.95 26.75 -5.79
C ILE A 19 10.68 25.52 -6.33
N ALA A 20 10.81 24.49 -5.50
CA ALA A 20 11.45 23.26 -5.89
C ALA A 20 10.68 22.68 -7.07
N ALA A 21 11.40 22.31 -8.13
CA ALA A 21 10.78 21.79 -9.34
C ALA A 21 10.07 20.44 -9.03
N PRO A 22 8.87 20.22 -9.57
CA PRO A 22 8.22 18.92 -9.47
C PRO A 22 9.11 17.80 -10.00
N ALA A 23 8.98 16.61 -9.45
CA ALA A 23 9.75 15.46 -9.88
C ALA A 23 9.51 15.14 -11.36
N SER A 24 10.59 14.89 -12.10
CA SER A 24 10.53 14.54 -13.51
C SER A 24 9.98 13.12 -13.71
N GLU A 25 9.31 12.87 -14.84
CA GLU A 25 8.86 11.51 -15.19
C GLU A 25 10.00 10.50 -15.20
N SER A 26 11.19 10.90 -15.63
CA SER A 26 12.36 10.03 -15.67
C SER A 26 12.78 9.58 -14.29
N SER A 27 12.89 10.51 -13.34
CA SER A 27 13.26 10.23 -11.96
C SER A 27 12.20 9.38 -11.25
N ILE A 28 10.92 9.68 -11.49
CA ILE A 28 9.81 8.88 -10.94
C ILE A 28 9.85 7.45 -11.49
N LYS A 29 10.03 7.25 -12.81
CA LYS A 29 10.14 5.91 -13.40
C LYS A 29 11.29 5.11 -12.81
N GLN A 30 12.44 5.74 -12.58
CA GLN A 30 13.56 5.10 -11.89
C GLN A 30 13.22 4.73 -10.46
N LEU A 31 12.52 5.60 -9.72
CA LEU A 31 12.08 5.31 -8.36
C LEU A 31 11.11 4.13 -8.32
N LEU A 32 10.10 4.11 -9.19
CA LEU A 32 9.14 3.00 -9.32
C LEU A 32 9.83 1.69 -9.68
N ALA A 33 10.88 1.73 -10.50
CA ALA A 33 11.67 0.56 -10.87
C ALA A 33 12.51 0.04 -9.69
N VAL A 34 13.26 0.90 -9.01
CA VAL A 34 14.12 0.49 -7.88
C VAL A 34 13.31 -0.01 -6.69
N THR A 35 12.13 0.56 -6.44
CA THR A 35 11.20 0.12 -5.40
C THR A 35 10.37 -1.09 -5.79
N GLN A 36 10.51 -1.60 -7.02
CA GLN A 36 9.80 -2.76 -7.54
C GLN A 36 8.26 -2.62 -7.47
N THR A 37 7.74 -1.41 -7.63
CA THR A 37 6.31 -1.10 -7.52
C THR A 37 5.45 -2.00 -8.40
N ARG A 38 5.93 -2.36 -9.61
CA ARG A 38 5.22 -3.29 -10.50
C ARG A 38 5.07 -4.69 -9.89
N LYS A 39 6.09 -5.21 -9.20
CA LYS A 39 6.00 -6.52 -8.51
C LYS A 39 5.00 -6.52 -7.36
N LEU A 40 4.84 -5.38 -6.70
CA LEU A 40 3.82 -5.22 -5.65
C LEU A 40 2.41 -5.45 -6.21
N LEU A 41 2.13 -4.92 -7.40
CA LEU A 41 0.85 -5.14 -8.10
C LEU A 41 0.63 -6.62 -8.47
N ASP A 42 1.66 -7.31 -8.89
CA ASP A 42 1.58 -8.76 -9.18
C ASP A 42 1.27 -9.56 -7.90
N GLY A 43 1.82 -9.15 -6.76
CA GLY A 43 1.49 -9.71 -5.45
C GLY A 43 0.02 -9.50 -5.07
N MET A 44 -0.53 -8.31 -5.32
CA MET A 44 -1.96 -8.02 -5.07
C MET A 44 -2.87 -8.88 -5.95
N ARG A 45 -2.52 -9.10 -7.21
CA ARG A 45 -3.26 -9.99 -8.12
C ARG A 45 -3.30 -11.42 -7.61
N SER A 46 -2.18 -11.93 -7.12
CA SER A 46 -2.09 -13.28 -6.55
C SER A 46 -2.95 -13.42 -5.29
N GLN A 47 -2.98 -12.41 -4.43
CA GLN A 47 -3.85 -12.39 -3.26
C GLN A 47 -5.33 -12.37 -3.64
N PHE A 48 -5.71 -11.62 -4.68
CA PHE A 48 -7.08 -11.59 -5.19
C PHE A 48 -7.52 -12.97 -5.70
N ASP A 49 -6.65 -13.70 -6.42
CA ASP A 49 -6.94 -15.06 -6.88
C ASP A 49 -7.20 -16.02 -5.73
N LEU A 50 -6.39 -15.95 -4.67
CA LEU A 50 -6.59 -16.73 -3.44
C LEU A 50 -7.92 -16.38 -2.75
N LEU A 51 -8.23 -15.09 -2.62
CA LEU A 51 -9.47 -14.62 -2.03
C LEU A 51 -10.70 -15.15 -2.78
N MET A 52 -10.69 -15.09 -4.11
CA MET A 52 -11.76 -15.63 -4.95
C MET A 52 -11.90 -17.15 -4.83
N THR A 53 -10.79 -17.85 -4.74
CA THR A 53 -10.79 -19.32 -4.54
C THR A 53 -11.39 -19.67 -3.18
N ASN A 54 -11.01 -19.00 -2.11
CA ASN A 54 -11.54 -19.22 -0.77
C ASN A 54 -13.03 -18.86 -0.67
N ALA A 55 -13.46 -17.74 -1.27
CA ALA A 55 -14.87 -17.34 -1.30
C ALA A 55 -15.74 -18.39 -2.04
N ALA A 56 -15.24 -18.92 -3.14
CA ALA A 56 -15.91 -19.99 -3.87
C ALA A 56 -16.05 -21.28 -3.04
N GLN A 57 -14.99 -21.65 -2.29
CA GLN A 57 -15.05 -22.81 -1.39
C GLN A 57 -16.02 -22.61 -0.22
N GLN A 58 -16.04 -21.41 0.38
CA GLN A 58 -17.00 -21.06 1.44
C GLN A 58 -18.45 -21.13 0.97
N ALA A 59 -18.73 -20.66 -0.26
CA ALA A 59 -20.08 -20.73 -0.85
C ALA A 59 -20.61 -22.17 -1.00
N LEU A 60 -19.72 -23.15 -1.07
CA LEU A 60 -20.10 -24.56 -1.13
C LEU A 60 -20.46 -25.17 0.24
N ASN A 61 -20.15 -24.46 1.35
CA ASN A 61 -20.41 -24.95 2.71
C ASN A 61 -19.92 -26.42 2.94
N GLY A 62 -18.73 -26.73 2.44
CA GLY A 62 -18.14 -28.07 2.56
C GLY A 62 -18.71 -29.13 1.60
N ARG A 63 -19.61 -28.75 0.70
CA ARG A 63 -20.16 -29.67 -0.32
C ARG A 63 -19.20 -29.79 -1.50
N THR A 64 -19.10 -30.99 -2.06
CA THR A 64 -18.37 -31.19 -3.31
C THR A 64 -19.18 -30.62 -4.48
N PRO A 65 -18.62 -29.70 -5.27
CA PRO A 65 -19.34 -29.13 -6.41
C PRO A 65 -19.55 -30.19 -7.50
N THR A 66 -20.67 -30.11 -8.16
CA THR A 66 -20.89 -30.87 -9.40
C THR A 66 -19.96 -30.37 -10.50
N PRO A 67 -19.66 -31.16 -11.54
CA PRO A 67 -18.80 -30.71 -12.65
C PRO A 67 -19.28 -29.39 -13.29
N ARG A 68 -20.60 -29.22 -13.41
CA ARG A 68 -21.20 -27.98 -13.95
C ARG A 68 -20.99 -26.77 -13.02
N GLN A 69 -21.12 -26.98 -11.71
CA GLN A 69 -20.83 -25.92 -10.73
C GLN A 69 -19.36 -25.55 -10.73
N GLN A 70 -18.47 -26.55 -10.77
CA GLN A 70 -17.04 -26.33 -10.88
C GLN A 70 -16.66 -25.49 -12.11
N GLN A 71 -17.24 -25.82 -13.26
CA GLN A 71 -17.04 -25.06 -14.50
C GLN A 71 -17.54 -23.60 -14.37
N ALA A 72 -18.73 -23.40 -13.77
CA ALA A 72 -19.30 -22.08 -13.57
C ALA A 72 -18.42 -21.22 -12.62
N MET A 73 -17.91 -21.81 -11.54
CA MET A 73 -17.00 -21.15 -10.61
C MET A 73 -15.66 -20.76 -11.29
N THR A 74 -15.10 -21.67 -12.08
CA THR A 74 -13.88 -21.40 -12.85
C THR A 74 -14.09 -20.28 -13.85
N ASN A 75 -15.19 -20.29 -14.58
CA ASN A 75 -15.53 -19.24 -15.54
C ASN A 75 -15.71 -17.88 -14.87
N MET A 76 -16.40 -17.82 -13.73
CA MET A 76 -16.58 -16.60 -12.94
C MET A 76 -15.21 -16.07 -12.47
N LYS A 77 -14.39 -16.92 -11.85
CA LYS A 77 -13.06 -16.58 -11.39
C LYS A 77 -12.21 -16.00 -12.53
N ASN A 78 -12.16 -16.70 -13.69
CA ASN A 78 -11.36 -16.26 -14.83
C ASN A 78 -11.80 -14.89 -15.37
N ARG A 79 -13.12 -14.61 -15.40
CA ARG A 79 -13.65 -13.29 -15.81
C ARG A 79 -13.25 -12.20 -14.82
N MET A 80 -13.33 -12.46 -13.52
CA MET A 80 -12.92 -11.49 -12.50
C MET A 80 -11.43 -11.22 -12.54
N VAL A 81 -10.61 -12.26 -12.68
CA VAL A 81 -9.15 -12.11 -12.83
C VAL A 81 -8.81 -11.31 -14.09
N ALA A 82 -9.46 -11.60 -15.23
CA ALA A 82 -9.24 -10.87 -16.47
C ALA A 82 -9.62 -9.38 -16.34
N LEU A 83 -10.76 -9.08 -15.68
CA LEU A 83 -11.17 -7.71 -15.40
C LEU A 83 -10.12 -6.97 -14.56
N MET A 84 -9.69 -7.57 -13.45
CA MET A 84 -8.67 -6.99 -12.57
C MET A 84 -7.33 -6.79 -13.30
N GLN A 85 -6.91 -7.75 -14.11
CA GLN A 85 -5.69 -7.63 -14.91
C GLN A 85 -5.78 -6.48 -15.91
N GLY A 86 -6.95 -6.28 -16.54
CA GLY A 86 -7.17 -5.19 -17.48
C GLY A 86 -7.22 -3.81 -16.79
N GLU A 87 -7.86 -3.71 -15.63
CA GLU A 87 -7.97 -2.45 -14.89
C GLU A 87 -6.68 -2.08 -14.13
N LEU A 88 -5.94 -3.07 -13.63
CA LEU A 88 -4.66 -2.88 -12.96
C LEU A 88 -3.46 -3.16 -13.89
N ALA A 89 -3.66 -3.02 -15.20
CA ALA A 89 -2.55 -3.08 -16.16
C ALA A 89 -1.56 -1.95 -15.89
N TRP A 90 -0.26 -2.25 -15.94
CA TRP A 90 0.79 -1.26 -15.68
C TRP A 90 0.65 -0.03 -16.59
N GLU A 91 0.29 -0.25 -17.83
CA GLU A 91 0.10 0.79 -18.85
C GLU A 91 -1.00 1.80 -18.47
N LYS A 92 -1.98 1.39 -17.64
CA LYS A 92 -3.01 2.26 -17.07
C LYS A 92 -2.56 2.94 -15.77
N LEU A 93 -1.79 2.22 -14.96
CA LEU A 93 -1.37 2.69 -13.64
C LEU A 93 -0.14 3.60 -13.69
N GLU A 94 0.79 3.38 -14.61
CA GLU A 94 2.01 4.20 -14.72
C GLU A 94 1.70 5.70 -14.87
N PRO A 95 0.81 6.16 -15.76
CA PRO A 95 0.46 7.58 -15.84
C PRO A 95 -0.12 8.15 -14.54
N MET A 96 -0.91 7.36 -13.83
CA MET A 96 -1.44 7.74 -12.52
C MET A 96 -0.30 7.91 -11.50
N TYR A 97 0.63 6.96 -11.42
CA TYR A 97 1.81 7.07 -10.55
C TYR A 97 2.65 8.29 -10.88
N LEU A 98 2.96 8.51 -12.16
CA LEU A 98 3.74 9.67 -12.61
C LEU A 98 3.09 10.98 -12.14
N ARG A 99 1.79 11.13 -12.33
CA ARG A 99 1.05 12.30 -11.90
C ARG A 99 1.08 12.45 -10.38
N LEU A 100 0.73 11.42 -9.61
CA LEU A 100 0.69 11.47 -8.15
C LEU A 100 2.06 11.80 -7.54
N TYR A 101 3.13 11.22 -8.08
CA TYR A 101 4.48 11.49 -7.59
C TYR A 101 4.95 12.91 -7.96
N SER A 102 4.69 13.38 -9.18
CA SER A 102 5.05 14.75 -9.59
C SER A 102 4.27 15.82 -8.83
N GLU A 103 3.02 15.54 -8.43
CA GLU A 103 2.22 16.43 -7.59
C GLU A 103 2.67 16.42 -6.11
N SER A 104 3.30 15.31 -5.65
CA SER A 104 3.61 15.08 -4.22
C SER A 104 5.05 15.35 -3.86
N PHE A 105 5.98 15.20 -4.80
CA PHE A 105 7.41 15.25 -4.54
C PHE A 105 8.15 16.18 -5.49
N THR A 106 9.17 16.81 -4.97
CA THR A 106 10.15 17.58 -5.74
C THR A 106 11.20 16.66 -6.35
N GLU A 107 11.91 17.17 -7.38
CA GLU A 107 13.02 16.43 -8.00
C GLU A 107 14.13 16.09 -6.99
N GLU A 108 14.42 16.99 -6.06
CA GLU A 108 15.44 16.78 -5.02
C GLU A 108 15.04 15.65 -4.05
N GLU A 109 13.76 15.60 -3.63
CA GLU A 109 13.25 14.53 -2.77
C GLU A 109 13.30 13.17 -3.47
N VAL A 110 12.91 13.11 -4.74
CA VAL A 110 12.99 11.87 -5.53
C VAL A 110 14.43 11.43 -5.72
N ALA A 111 15.35 12.35 -5.99
CA ALA A 111 16.78 12.05 -6.08
C ALA A 111 17.34 11.50 -4.74
N GLY A 112 16.92 12.08 -3.62
CA GLY A 112 17.24 11.56 -2.29
C GLY A 112 16.72 10.15 -2.04
N MET A 113 15.45 9.88 -2.40
CA MET A 113 14.87 8.55 -2.31
C MET A 113 15.61 7.54 -3.20
N LEU A 114 15.92 7.90 -4.44
CA LEU A 114 16.70 7.05 -5.35
C LEU A 114 18.06 6.71 -4.76
N SER A 115 18.78 7.71 -4.27
CA SER A 115 20.07 7.51 -3.61
C SER A 115 19.97 6.54 -2.44
N PHE A 116 18.95 6.68 -1.59
CA PHE A 116 18.72 5.79 -0.46
C PHE A 116 18.39 4.36 -0.91
N TYR A 117 17.43 4.19 -1.82
CA TYR A 117 17.00 2.86 -2.26
C TYR A 117 18.05 2.08 -3.06
N GLN A 118 19.04 2.76 -3.61
CA GLN A 118 20.21 2.12 -4.24
C GLN A 118 21.24 1.60 -3.23
N THR A 119 21.15 1.98 -1.95
CA THR A 119 22.03 1.46 -0.89
C THR A 119 21.65 0.02 -0.47
N PRO A 120 22.60 -0.73 0.13
CA PRO A 120 22.27 -2.05 0.71
C PRO A 120 21.15 -2.00 1.74
N ALA A 121 21.04 -0.93 2.52
CA ALA A 121 19.99 -0.73 3.51
C ALA A 121 18.63 -0.51 2.84
N GLY A 122 18.56 0.37 1.83
CA GLY A 122 17.36 0.63 1.04
C GLY A 122 16.86 -0.63 0.32
N GLN A 123 17.76 -1.39 -0.29
CA GLN A 123 17.44 -2.68 -0.90
C GLN A 123 16.93 -3.70 0.14
N ALA A 124 17.54 -3.75 1.32
CA ALA A 124 17.07 -4.62 2.39
C ALA A 124 15.62 -4.29 2.82
N ILE A 125 15.24 -3.02 2.84
CA ILE A 125 13.87 -2.60 3.11
C ILE A 125 12.93 -3.12 2.03
N ILE A 126 13.23 -2.90 0.76
CA ILE A 126 12.39 -3.33 -0.37
C ILE A 126 12.11 -4.84 -0.31
N TYR A 127 13.15 -5.64 -0.06
CA TYR A 127 13.01 -7.11 -0.07
C TYR A 127 12.46 -7.69 1.23
N LYS A 128 12.76 -7.09 2.39
CA LYS A 128 12.41 -7.68 3.70
C LYS A 128 11.11 -7.16 4.26
N MET A 129 10.71 -5.90 3.99
CA MET A 129 9.49 -5.33 4.56
C MET A 129 8.22 -6.09 4.18
N PRO A 130 7.99 -6.51 2.92
CA PRO A 130 6.80 -7.30 2.58
C PRO A 130 6.70 -8.60 3.38
N MET A 131 7.82 -9.32 3.52
CA MET A 131 7.88 -10.56 4.31
C MET A 131 7.68 -10.29 5.81
N LEU A 132 8.25 -9.21 6.34
CA LEU A 132 8.05 -8.82 7.74
C LEU A 132 6.58 -8.49 8.00
N THR A 133 5.96 -7.70 7.12
CA THR A 133 4.53 -7.37 7.20
C THR A 133 3.67 -8.63 7.21
N GLN A 134 3.93 -9.57 6.30
CA GLN A 134 3.21 -10.84 6.25
C GLN A 134 3.36 -11.65 7.55
N LYS A 135 4.58 -11.78 8.07
CA LYS A 135 4.83 -12.47 9.36
C LYS A 135 4.10 -11.76 10.52
N THR A 136 4.16 -10.44 10.56
CA THR A 136 3.46 -9.65 11.59
C THR A 136 1.95 -9.89 11.54
N MET A 137 1.35 -9.92 10.34
CA MET A 137 -0.08 -10.21 10.20
C MET A 137 -0.44 -11.61 10.69
N LEU A 138 0.39 -12.62 10.41
CA LEU A 138 0.19 -13.99 10.91
C LEU A 138 0.28 -14.06 12.44
N GLU A 139 1.23 -13.36 13.05
CA GLU A 139 1.33 -13.31 14.52
C GLU A 139 0.12 -12.57 15.14
N ILE A 140 -0.33 -11.46 14.56
CA ILE A 140 -1.54 -10.77 15.00
C ILE A 140 -2.77 -11.70 14.90
N GLN A 141 -2.89 -12.47 13.81
CA GLN A 141 -3.99 -13.42 13.65
C GLN A 141 -3.96 -14.52 14.72
N LYS A 142 -2.78 -15.06 15.04
CA LYS A 142 -2.62 -16.04 16.14
C LYS A 142 -3.02 -15.43 17.49
N MET A 143 -2.57 -14.21 17.78
CA MET A 143 -2.96 -13.49 19.01
C MET A 143 -4.47 -13.28 19.08
N SER A 144 -5.09 -12.84 17.97
CA SER A 144 -6.54 -12.60 17.90
C SER A 144 -7.33 -13.89 18.08
N SER A 145 -6.90 -15.01 17.51
CA SER A 145 -7.56 -16.31 17.72
C SER A 145 -7.48 -16.79 19.17
N GLY A 146 -6.41 -16.45 19.87
CA GLY A 146 -6.28 -16.72 21.32
C GLY A 146 -7.26 -15.91 22.18
N LEU A 147 -7.80 -14.80 21.69
CA LEU A 147 -8.79 -13.97 22.39
C LEU A 147 -10.24 -14.47 22.24
N ALA A 148 -10.50 -15.35 21.28
CA ALA A 148 -11.86 -15.83 20.98
C ALA A 148 -12.60 -16.41 22.22
N PRO A 149 -11.98 -17.23 23.10
CA PRO A 149 -12.65 -17.71 24.32
C PRO A 149 -13.00 -16.60 25.30
N GLN A 150 -12.14 -15.57 25.42
CA GLN A 150 -12.40 -14.42 26.31
C GLN A 150 -13.54 -13.55 25.77
N MET A 151 -13.58 -13.31 24.46
CA MET A 151 -14.68 -12.60 23.82
C MET A 151 -16.01 -13.35 23.99
N GLN A 152 -16.00 -14.66 23.87
CA GLN A 152 -17.19 -15.48 24.07
C GLN A 152 -17.68 -15.41 25.52
N LYS A 153 -16.77 -15.43 26.51
CA LYS A 153 -17.12 -15.22 27.91
C LYS A 153 -17.75 -13.85 28.17
N ILE A 154 -17.15 -12.78 27.62
CA ILE A 154 -17.71 -11.41 27.75
C ILE A 154 -19.13 -11.34 27.17
N GLN A 155 -19.38 -11.99 26.03
CA GLN A 155 -20.73 -12.05 25.44
C GLN A 155 -21.72 -12.79 26.35
N GLN A 156 -21.32 -13.91 26.95
CA GLN A 156 -22.16 -14.67 27.88
C GLN A 156 -22.47 -13.85 29.12
N ASP A 157 -21.47 -13.21 29.76
CA ASP A 157 -21.63 -12.36 30.91
C ASP A 157 -22.60 -11.19 30.62
N PHE A 158 -22.46 -10.55 29.46
CA PHE A 158 -23.36 -9.49 29.01
C PHE A 158 -24.82 -9.97 28.88
N VAL A 159 -25.06 -11.16 28.33
CA VAL A 159 -26.43 -11.71 28.22
C VAL A 159 -27.04 -11.94 29.60
N VAL A 160 -26.26 -12.47 30.56
CA VAL A 160 -26.72 -12.69 31.93
C VAL A 160 -27.07 -11.37 32.62
N GLU A 161 -26.21 -10.34 32.49
CA GLU A 161 -26.46 -9.01 33.04
C GLU A 161 -27.73 -8.37 32.46
N MET A 162 -27.92 -8.46 31.13
CA MET A 162 -29.12 -7.95 30.47
C MET A 162 -30.40 -8.62 30.97
N MET A 163 -30.37 -9.95 31.18
CA MET A 163 -31.51 -10.70 31.73
C MET A 163 -31.81 -10.33 33.20
N ALA A 164 -30.77 -10.05 33.97
CA ALA A 164 -30.95 -9.62 35.37
C ALA A 164 -31.52 -8.20 35.48
N ALA A 165 -31.14 -7.30 34.56
CA ALA A 165 -31.64 -5.91 34.54
C ALA A 165 -33.07 -5.76 33.98
N SER A 166 -33.64 -6.81 33.41
CA SER A 166 -35.00 -6.82 32.85
C SER A 166 -36.07 -7.32 33.83
N LYS A 167 -35.69 -7.67 35.06
CA LYS A 167 -36.57 -8.05 36.17
C LYS A 167 -36.77 -6.91 37.13
#